data_a95a1cf406ca708197975a19e70a041c
#
_entry.id   a95a1cf406ca708197975a19e70a041c
#
_cell.length_a   1.000
_cell.length_b   1.000
_cell.length_c   1.000
_cell.angle_alpha   90.00
_cell.angle_beta   90.00
_cell.angle_gamma   90.00
#
_symmetry.space_group_name_H-M   'P 1'
#
loop_
_entity.id
_entity.type
_entity.pdbx_description
1 polymer ?
#
loop_
_entity_poly.entity_id
_entity_poly.type
_entity_poly.pdbx_seq_one_letter_code
_entity_poly.pdbx_strand_id
1 'polypeptide(L)'
;MPGEDRMNQDEAKRGNNFTCFHAGPKEGWAQFRLEPPDVPMSAKGKLFLRSLIGSAGLEMSLNVVPPGQGMPFLHKHRQNEEVYVVVDGRGQFLVDGECIDVAEGSALRLGPAAARAWRNNSEAPLYFLCLQYRADSVVEGGTADGQKVEGKPAWPD
;
A
#
# COMPACT_ATOMS: atom_id res chain seq x y z
N MET A 1 0.48 -16.66 -26.47
CA MET A 1 0.45 -16.64 -25.01
C MET A 1 1.13 -15.36 -24.56
N PRO A 2 0.42 -14.33 -24.10
CA PRO A 2 1.06 -13.18 -23.53
C PRO A 2 1.57 -13.58 -22.14
N GLY A 3 2.85 -13.30 -21.91
CA GLY A 3 3.55 -13.67 -20.69
C GLY A 3 2.92 -13.06 -19.45
N GLU A 4 2.85 -13.88 -18.45
CA GLU A 4 2.69 -13.49 -17.06
C GLU A 4 3.84 -12.55 -16.71
N ASP A 5 3.57 -11.25 -16.62
CA ASP A 5 4.41 -10.31 -15.90
C ASP A 5 4.25 -10.59 -14.39
N ARG A 6 4.65 -11.77 -13.98
CA ARG A 6 4.98 -12.06 -12.60
C ARG A 6 6.25 -11.28 -12.34
N MET A 7 6.11 -10.12 -11.73
CA MET A 7 7.25 -9.45 -11.11
C MET A 7 8.00 -10.49 -10.29
N ASN A 8 9.19 -10.81 -10.75
CA ASN A 8 9.95 -11.96 -10.26
C ASN A 8 10.39 -11.67 -8.82
N GLN A 9 9.99 -12.51 -7.86
CA GLN A 9 10.45 -12.41 -6.47
C GLN A 9 12.00 -12.49 -6.39
N ASP A 10 12.66 -12.96 -7.45
CA ASP A 10 14.10 -13.07 -7.57
C ASP A 10 14.81 -11.71 -7.76
N GLU A 11 14.07 -10.61 -8.02
CA GLU A 11 14.64 -9.27 -8.16
C GLU A 11 14.88 -8.56 -6.83
N ALA A 12 14.42 -9.10 -5.71
CA ALA A 12 14.66 -8.52 -4.40
C ALA A 12 16.05 -8.86 -3.87
N LYS A 13 16.81 -7.85 -3.47
CA LYS A 13 18.07 -8.04 -2.74
C LYS A 13 17.77 -8.52 -1.32
N ARG A 14 18.36 -9.64 -0.94
CA ARG A 14 18.14 -10.27 0.37
C ARG A 14 19.44 -10.39 1.16
N GLY A 15 19.37 -10.11 2.46
CA GLY A 15 20.41 -10.38 3.43
C GLY A 15 19.84 -11.15 4.61
N ASN A 16 20.64 -11.34 5.68
CA ASN A 16 20.19 -12.10 6.85
C ASN A 16 18.99 -11.45 7.57
N ASN A 17 18.96 -10.11 7.60
CA ASN A 17 17.97 -9.34 8.36
C ASN A 17 17.26 -8.29 7.52
N PHE A 18 17.34 -8.36 6.20
CA PHE A 18 16.66 -7.41 5.33
C PHE A 18 16.26 -8.03 3.99
N THR A 19 15.23 -7.45 3.40
CA THR A 19 14.86 -7.63 1.99
C THR A 19 14.60 -6.25 1.40
N CYS A 20 15.22 -5.97 0.25
CA CYS A 20 15.01 -4.72 -0.48
C CYS A 20 14.47 -5.04 -1.88
N PHE A 21 13.30 -4.53 -2.19
CA PHE A 21 12.65 -4.63 -3.49
C PHE A 21 12.47 -3.24 -4.10
N HIS A 22 12.74 -3.10 -5.39
CA HIS A 22 12.59 -1.85 -6.11
C HIS A 22 11.39 -1.91 -7.05
N ALA A 23 10.32 -1.22 -6.69
CA ALA A 23 9.12 -1.10 -7.54
C ALA A 23 9.28 -0.06 -8.66
N GLY A 24 10.39 0.67 -8.68
CA GLY A 24 10.58 1.80 -9.59
C GLY A 24 9.82 3.07 -9.15
N PRO A 25 9.96 4.15 -9.92
CA PRO A 25 9.30 5.42 -9.65
C PRO A 25 7.78 5.29 -9.79
N LYS A 26 7.03 6.12 -9.04
CA LYS A 26 5.56 6.06 -8.98
C LYS A 26 4.87 6.20 -10.34
N GLU A 27 5.49 6.90 -11.28
CA GLU A 27 5.00 7.08 -12.64
C GLU A 27 4.86 5.75 -13.41
N GLY A 28 5.61 4.73 -13.00
CA GLY A 28 5.53 3.37 -13.54
C GLY A 28 4.51 2.46 -12.86
N TRP A 29 3.88 2.88 -11.74
CA TRP A 29 2.99 1.99 -10.96
C TRP A 29 1.71 1.60 -11.72
N ALA A 30 1.30 2.37 -12.71
CA ALA A 30 0.14 2.05 -13.54
C ALA A 30 0.28 0.73 -14.34
N GLN A 31 1.52 0.22 -14.48
CA GLN A 31 1.79 -1.07 -15.14
C GLN A 31 1.46 -2.28 -14.26
N PHE A 32 1.42 -2.11 -12.93
CA PHE A 32 1.12 -3.22 -12.02
C PHE A 32 -0.31 -3.72 -12.21
N ARG A 33 -0.49 -5.04 -12.13
CA ARG A 33 -1.78 -5.69 -12.23
C ARG A 33 -1.98 -6.63 -11.06
N LEU A 34 -3.14 -6.52 -10.44
CA LEU A 34 -3.62 -7.47 -9.44
C LEU A 34 -4.74 -8.30 -10.05
N GLU A 35 -4.55 -9.60 -10.10
CA GLU A 35 -5.55 -10.59 -10.53
C GLU A 35 -5.80 -11.55 -9.36
N PRO A 36 -6.70 -11.19 -8.42
CA PRO A 36 -7.02 -12.07 -7.30
C PRO A 36 -7.64 -13.36 -7.80
N PRO A 37 -7.20 -14.55 -7.33
CA PRO A 37 -7.67 -15.84 -7.84
C PRO A 37 -9.17 -16.08 -7.60
N ASP A 38 -9.75 -15.44 -6.57
CA ASP A 38 -11.12 -15.68 -6.13
C ASP A 38 -12.09 -14.53 -6.46
N VAL A 39 -11.64 -13.51 -7.17
CA VAL A 39 -12.46 -12.35 -7.52
C VAL A 39 -12.37 -12.12 -9.03
N PRO A 40 -13.50 -12.08 -9.75
CA PRO A 40 -13.50 -11.92 -11.20
C PRO A 40 -13.25 -10.46 -11.60
N MET A 41 -12.18 -9.88 -11.09
CA MET A 41 -11.76 -8.53 -11.43
C MET A 41 -10.24 -8.41 -11.44
N SER A 42 -9.72 -7.68 -12.39
CA SER A 42 -8.34 -7.22 -12.39
C SER A 42 -8.29 -5.77 -11.92
N ALA A 43 -7.35 -5.46 -11.03
CA ALA A 43 -7.04 -4.09 -10.65
C ALA A 43 -5.70 -3.68 -11.28
N LYS A 44 -5.72 -2.58 -12.05
CA LYS A 44 -4.49 -1.95 -12.55
C LYS A 44 -3.98 -0.95 -11.52
N GLY A 45 -2.67 -0.74 -11.51
CA GLY A 45 -2.04 0.25 -10.66
C GLY A 45 -2.01 -0.16 -9.19
N LYS A 46 -1.95 -1.45 -8.89
CA LYS A 46 -1.84 -1.98 -7.54
C LYS A 46 -0.79 -3.08 -7.45
N LEU A 47 0.11 -2.96 -6.47
CA LEU A 47 1.13 -3.95 -6.15
C LEU A 47 1.16 -4.23 -4.66
N PHE A 48 0.94 -5.47 -4.27
CA PHE A 48 1.14 -5.94 -2.89
C PHE A 48 2.61 -6.30 -2.64
N LEU A 49 3.16 -5.82 -1.53
CA LEU A 49 4.58 -5.94 -1.22
C LEU A 49 4.92 -7.05 -0.22
N ARG A 50 3.97 -7.52 0.60
CA ARG A 50 4.25 -8.47 1.68
C ARG A 50 5.05 -9.68 1.22
N SER A 51 4.60 -10.36 0.18
CA SER A 51 5.27 -11.56 -0.35
C SER A 51 6.62 -11.24 -0.99
N LEU A 52 6.75 -10.08 -1.62
CA LEU A 52 7.98 -9.65 -2.30
C LEU A 52 9.10 -9.34 -1.29
N ILE A 53 8.78 -8.72 -0.16
CA ILE A 53 9.75 -8.33 0.85
C ILE A 53 9.79 -9.26 2.07
N GLY A 54 8.87 -10.23 2.18
CA GLY A 54 8.81 -11.15 3.32
C GLY A 54 8.36 -10.48 4.62
N SER A 55 7.48 -9.47 4.56
CA SER A 55 6.95 -8.84 5.76
C SER A 55 6.06 -9.78 6.56
N ALA A 56 6.30 -9.89 7.87
CA ALA A 56 5.55 -10.76 8.76
C ALA A 56 4.35 -10.05 9.41
N GLY A 57 4.48 -8.77 9.72
CA GLY A 57 3.55 -8.02 10.55
C GLY A 57 2.54 -7.16 9.80
N LEU A 58 2.79 -6.88 8.52
CA LEU A 58 1.90 -6.03 7.76
C LEU A 58 1.87 -6.40 6.28
N GLU A 59 0.72 -6.17 5.63
CA GLU A 59 0.62 -6.06 4.18
C GLU A 59 0.68 -4.60 3.78
N MET A 60 1.46 -4.28 2.77
CA MET A 60 1.49 -2.94 2.18
C MET A 60 1.28 -3.04 0.67
N SER A 61 0.55 -2.08 0.12
CA SER A 61 0.41 -1.96 -1.33
C SER A 61 0.74 -0.56 -1.82
N LEU A 62 1.36 -0.52 -3.00
CA LEU A 62 1.50 0.67 -3.82
C LEU A 62 0.26 0.79 -4.70
N ASN A 63 -0.30 1.99 -4.81
CA ASN A 63 -1.54 2.21 -5.54
C ASN A 63 -1.45 3.48 -6.37
N VAL A 64 -1.96 3.41 -7.60
CA VAL A 64 -2.26 4.56 -8.44
C VAL A 64 -3.67 4.45 -8.98
N VAL A 65 -4.42 5.53 -8.87
CA VAL A 65 -5.79 5.65 -9.40
C VAL A 65 -5.78 6.71 -10.50
N PRO A 66 -6.02 6.33 -11.75
CA PRO A 66 -6.10 7.29 -12.85
C PRO A 66 -7.22 8.32 -12.66
N PRO A 67 -7.15 9.48 -13.33
CA PRO A 67 -8.22 10.48 -13.32
C PRO A 67 -9.59 9.87 -13.61
N GLY A 68 -10.60 10.25 -12.83
CA GLY A 68 -11.99 9.84 -13.02
C GLY A 68 -12.29 8.38 -12.63
N GLN A 69 -11.32 7.62 -12.16
CA GLN A 69 -11.50 6.22 -11.75
C GLN A 69 -11.62 6.08 -10.23
N GLY A 70 -12.07 4.93 -9.80
CA GLY A 70 -12.21 4.59 -8.38
C GLY A 70 -12.63 3.15 -8.18
N MET A 71 -12.79 2.78 -6.92
CA MET A 71 -13.29 1.46 -6.55
C MET A 71 -14.79 1.37 -6.80
N PRO A 72 -15.27 0.35 -7.54
CA PRO A 72 -16.67 0.27 -7.94
C PRO A 72 -17.59 -0.34 -6.86
N PHE A 73 -17.06 -0.72 -5.71
CA PHE A 73 -17.83 -1.33 -4.61
C PHE A 73 -17.30 -0.89 -3.24
N LEU A 74 -18.15 -0.99 -2.23
CA LEU A 74 -17.75 -0.85 -0.84
C LEU A 74 -17.21 -2.18 -0.31
N HIS A 75 -16.15 -2.11 0.50
CA HIS A 75 -15.63 -3.27 1.22
C HIS A 75 -15.26 -2.91 2.65
N LYS A 76 -15.10 -3.92 3.47
CA LYS A 76 -14.60 -3.84 4.85
C LYS A 76 -13.75 -5.06 5.17
N HIS A 77 -13.03 -5.01 6.25
CA HIS A 77 -12.20 -6.12 6.72
C HIS A 77 -12.82 -6.79 7.96
N ARG A 78 -12.42 -8.02 8.24
CA ARG A 78 -12.86 -8.77 9.42
C ARG A 78 -12.08 -8.38 10.67
N GLN A 79 -10.77 -8.22 10.55
CA GLN A 79 -9.84 -8.01 11.66
C GLN A 79 -8.81 -6.92 11.38
N ASN A 80 -8.54 -6.62 10.11
CA ASN A 80 -7.46 -5.72 9.75
C ASN A 80 -7.93 -4.27 9.73
N GLU A 81 -7.08 -3.44 10.27
CA GLU A 81 -7.11 -1.99 10.14
C GLU A 81 -6.28 -1.61 8.92
N GLU A 82 -6.63 -0.52 8.26
CA GLU A 82 -5.87 0.03 7.16
C GLU A 82 -5.51 1.49 7.42
N VAL A 83 -4.30 1.86 7.01
CA VAL A 83 -3.87 3.26 6.90
C VAL A 83 -3.52 3.54 5.46
N TYR A 84 -4.14 4.57 4.91
CA TYR A 84 -3.86 5.10 3.58
C TYR A 84 -3.03 6.35 3.72
N VAL A 85 -1.89 6.42 3.02
CA VAL A 85 -1.02 7.60 2.98
C VAL A 85 -0.94 8.09 1.56
N VAL A 86 -1.48 9.28 1.30
CA VAL A 86 -1.42 9.89 -0.04
C VAL A 86 -0.02 10.45 -0.26
N VAL A 87 0.65 9.97 -1.30
CA VAL A 87 2.02 10.38 -1.65
C VAL A 87 2.07 11.40 -2.77
N ASP A 88 1.00 11.49 -3.59
CA ASP A 88 0.87 12.50 -4.63
C ASP A 88 -0.58 12.54 -5.16
N GLY A 89 -1.02 13.71 -5.60
CA GLY A 89 -2.36 13.91 -6.13
C GLY A 89 -3.41 14.17 -5.06
N ARG A 90 -4.67 14.05 -5.46
CA ARG A 90 -5.84 14.25 -4.60
C ARG A 90 -7.00 13.36 -5.03
N GLY A 91 -7.89 13.07 -4.11
CA GLY A 91 -9.08 12.28 -4.37
C GLY A 91 -10.03 12.26 -3.20
N GLN A 92 -10.90 11.29 -3.15
CA GLN A 92 -11.91 11.15 -2.11
C GLN A 92 -12.02 9.71 -1.61
N PHE A 93 -12.27 9.57 -0.33
CA PHE A 93 -12.70 8.31 0.29
C PHE A 93 -14.13 8.46 0.76
N LEU A 94 -14.95 7.45 0.47
CA LEU A 94 -16.27 7.29 1.06
C LEU A 94 -16.16 6.27 2.19
N VAL A 95 -16.47 6.67 3.42
CA VAL A 95 -16.33 5.85 4.61
C VAL A 95 -17.62 5.92 5.42
N ASP A 96 -18.35 4.81 5.54
CA ASP A 96 -19.64 4.72 6.25
C ASP A 96 -20.64 5.81 5.84
N GLY A 97 -20.63 6.18 4.55
CA GLY A 97 -21.48 7.22 3.97
C GLY A 97 -20.91 8.65 4.05
N GLU A 98 -19.82 8.88 4.75
CA GLU A 98 -19.12 10.16 4.80
C GLU A 98 -18.07 10.28 3.70
N CYS A 99 -18.08 11.40 2.98
CA CYS A 99 -17.08 11.69 1.94
C CYS A 99 -15.94 12.51 2.52
N ILE A 100 -14.71 11.98 2.41
CA ILE A 100 -13.49 12.58 2.96
C ILE A 100 -12.57 12.97 1.81
N ASP A 101 -12.26 14.25 1.67
CA ASP A 101 -11.27 14.72 0.72
C ASP A 101 -9.86 14.40 1.23
N VAL A 102 -9.02 13.89 0.34
CA VAL A 102 -7.61 13.60 0.62
C VAL A 102 -6.70 14.22 -0.43
N ALA A 103 -5.49 14.58 -0.02
CA ALA A 103 -4.46 15.13 -0.87
C ALA A 103 -3.08 14.65 -0.42
N GLU A 104 -2.03 15.00 -1.16
CA GLU A 104 -0.65 14.74 -0.78
C GLU A 104 -0.41 15.05 0.70
N GLY A 105 0.17 14.11 1.44
CA GLY A 105 0.41 14.19 2.87
C GLY A 105 -0.76 13.74 3.76
N SER A 106 -1.97 13.49 3.22
CA SER A 106 -3.07 12.93 4.00
C SER A 106 -2.74 11.53 4.49
N ALA A 107 -3.03 11.26 5.77
CA ALA A 107 -3.02 9.94 6.35
C ALA A 107 -4.42 9.63 6.90
N LEU A 108 -5.07 8.59 6.37
CA LEU A 108 -6.42 8.19 6.73
C LEU A 108 -6.40 6.78 7.32
N ARG A 109 -6.78 6.66 8.59
CA ARG A 109 -6.94 5.36 9.26
C ARG A 109 -8.38 4.90 9.20
N LEU A 110 -8.60 3.65 8.84
CA LEU A 110 -9.90 2.99 8.80
C LEU A 110 -9.90 1.73 9.65
N GLY A 111 -10.82 1.65 10.62
CA GLY A 111 -11.03 0.44 11.41
C GLY A 111 -11.60 -0.70 10.56
N PRO A 112 -11.55 -1.95 11.04
CA PRO A 112 -12.00 -3.11 10.28
C PRO A 112 -13.44 -3.01 9.80
N ALA A 113 -14.34 -2.53 10.65
CA ALA A 113 -15.79 -2.46 10.34
C ALA A 113 -16.19 -1.35 9.36
N ALA A 114 -15.30 -0.38 9.12
CA ALA A 114 -15.59 0.75 8.24
C ALA A 114 -15.80 0.28 6.79
N ALA A 115 -16.98 0.51 6.24
CA ALA A 115 -17.27 0.27 4.82
C ALA A 115 -16.66 1.41 3.99
N ARG A 116 -15.79 1.09 3.04
CA ARG A 116 -15.02 2.09 2.29
C ARG A 116 -14.92 1.84 0.81
N ALA A 117 -14.78 2.92 0.09
CA ALA A 117 -14.33 2.99 -1.29
C ALA A 117 -13.54 4.29 -1.50
N TRP A 118 -12.80 4.38 -2.59
CA TRP A 118 -12.08 5.60 -2.97
C TRP A 118 -12.30 5.93 -4.44
N ARG A 119 -12.09 7.18 -4.79
CA ARG A 119 -12.08 7.65 -6.17
C ARG A 119 -11.08 8.77 -6.38
N ASN A 120 -10.62 8.88 -7.61
CA ASN A 120 -9.89 10.04 -8.09
C ASN A 120 -10.85 10.95 -8.88
N ASN A 121 -11.32 12.01 -8.24
CA ASN A 121 -12.19 13.03 -8.84
C ASN A 121 -11.38 14.22 -9.38
N SER A 122 -10.09 14.04 -9.65
CA SER A 122 -9.19 15.04 -10.20
C SER A 122 -8.76 14.70 -11.61
N GLU A 123 -7.98 15.59 -12.24
CA GLU A 123 -7.45 15.44 -13.60
C GLU A 123 -6.02 14.86 -13.63
N ALA A 124 -5.40 14.64 -12.47
CA ALA A 124 -4.08 14.04 -12.33
C ALA A 124 -4.16 12.69 -11.59
N PRO A 125 -3.19 11.78 -11.78
CA PRO A 125 -3.16 10.52 -11.03
C PRO A 125 -3.12 10.74 -9.51
N LEU A 126 -3.79 9.86 -8.77
CA LEU A 126 -3.74 9.79 -7.31
C LEU A 126 -2.87 8.60 -6.92
N TYR A 127 -1.80 8.86 -6.15
CA TYR A 127 -0.88 7.85 -5.64
C TYR A 127 -1.00 7.73 -4.13
N PHE A 128 -1.13 6.51 -3.63
CA PHE A 128 -1.15 6.27 -2.19
C PHE A 128 -0.56 4.91 -1.81
N LEU A 129 -0.08 4.84 -0.59
CA LEU A 129 0.26 3.60 0.10
C LEU A 129 -0.95 3.14 0.90
N CYS A 130 -1.23 1.85 0.90
CA CYS A 130 -2.19 1.23 1.81
C CYS A 130 -1.43 0.24 2.69
N LEU A 131 -1.44 0.49 4.00
CA LEU A 131 -0.87 -0.38 5.01
C LEU A 131 -2.01 -1.11 5.70
N GLN A 132 -1.96 -2.44 5.68
CA GLN A 132 -2.98 -3.29 6.29
C GLN A 132 -2.33 -4.17 7.35
N TYR A 133 -2.86 -4.15 8.55
CA TYR A 133 -2.37 -4.89 9.71
C TYR A 133 -3.53 -5.24 10.64
N ARG A 134 -3.33 -6.23 11.49
CA ARG A 134 -4.34 -6.58 12.49
C ARG A 134 -4.53 -5.43 13.46
N ALA A 135 -5.78 -5.03 13.70
CA ALA A 135 -6.11 -4.03 14.71
C ALA A 135 -5.54 -4.40 16.08
N ASP A 136 -5.09 -3.40 16.83
CA ASP A 136 -4.49 -3.54 18.16
C ASP A 136 -3.22 -4.43 18.23
N SER A 137 -2.52 -4.64 17.12
CA SER A 137 -1.32 -5.49 17.06
C SER A 137 -0.04 -4.78 17.49
N VAL A 138 -0.01 -3.45 17.50
CA VAL A 138 1.16 -2.68 17.94
C VAL A 138 1.11 -2.53 19.46
N VAL A 139 2.05 -3.18 20.16
CA VAL A 139 2.15 -3.16 21.62
C VAL A 139 2.97 -1.94 22.09
N GLU A 140 4.10 -1.70 21.44
CA GLU A 140 5.00 -0.57 21.73
C GLU A 140 5.20 0.24 20.45
N GLY A 141 4.75 1.49 20.44
CA GLY A 141 4.82 2.37 19.28
C GLY A 141 5.94 3.41 19.41
N GLY A 142 6.15 4.15 18.33
CA GLY A 142 7.17 5.18 18.26
C GLY A 142 8.58 4.61 18.38
N THR A 143 9.36 5.06 19.34
CA THR A 143 10.73 4.62 19.60
C THR A 143 10.85 3.64 20.78
N ALA A 144 9.74 3.21 21.38
CA ALA A 144 9.74 2.43 22.61
C ALA A 144 10.41 1.06 22.47
N ASP A 145 10.26 0.40 21.31
CA ASP A 145 10.91 -0.87 20.98
C ASP A 145 12.35 -0.72 20.47
N GLY A 146 12.80 0.52 20.25
CA GLY A 146 14.12 0.80 19.67
C GLY A 146 15.27 0.59 20.67
N GLN A 147 16.36 -0.02 20.19
CA GLN A 147 17.60 -0.20 20.96
C GLN A 147 18.77 0.41 20.22
N LYS A 148 19.55 1.23 20.93
CA LYS A 148 20.83 1.74 20.41
C LYS A 148 21.87 0.63 20.41
N VAL A 149 22.53 0.46 19.26
CA VAL A 149 23.67 -0.43 19.10
C VAL A 149 24.95 0.38 19.20
N GLU A 150 25.98 -0.17 19.83
CA GLU A 150 27.29 0.45 19.91
C GLU A 150 27.96 0.51 18.53
N GLY A 151 28.76 1.54 18.31
CA GLY A 151 29.47 1.78 17.07
C GLY A 151 28.95 3.01 16.33
N LYS A 152 29.59 3.32 15.22
CA LYS A 152 29.21 4.40 14.29
C LYS A 152 28.89 3.82 12.92
N PRO A 153 27.95 4.40 12.18
CA PRO A 153 27.74 4.02 10.79
C PRO A 153 29.02 4.22 9.97
N ALA A 154 29.40 3.19 9.23
CA ALA A 154 30.51 3.24 8.26
C ALA A 154 29.89 3.12 6.85
N TRP A 155 29.82 4.24 6.16
CA TRP A 155 29.28 4.30 4.81
C TRP A 155 30.39 4.04 3.80
N PRO A 156 30.15 3.24 2.74
CA PRO A 156 31.10 3.16 1.63
C PRO A 156 31.15 4.48 0.86
N ASP A 157 32.34 4.81 0.33
CA ASP A 157 32.56 5.96 -0.56
C ASP A 157 31.86 5.77 -1.92
#